data_213c31d534ce3c4fdf19dc77de18079a
#
_entry.id   213c31d534ce3c4fdf19dc77de18079a
#
_cell.length_a   1.000
_cell.length_b   1.000
_cell.length_c   1.000
_cell.angle_alpha   90.00
_cell.angle_beta   90.00
_cell.angle_gamma   90.00
#
_symmetry.space_group_name_H-M   'P 1'
#
loop_
_entity.id
_entity.type
_entity.pdbx_description
1 polymer ?
#
loop_
_entity_poly.entity_id
_entity_poly.type
_entity_poly.pdbx_seq_one_letter_code
_entity_poly.pdbx_strand_id
1 'polypeptide(L)'
;LPHGEGFGLPIFEAAYSGLPVVSVVWSGQSDFLTHEGSVRCYEVGYDLQPVQQEVVWNDVLIKDSMWAFAREQSAKEKMRQCYEDITNNVEGSIASQACEYGELLHDKFSEEKMYAQFVENVFSEKEIQEMQKDIDDLLADLL
;
A
#
# COMPACT_ATOMS: atom_id res chain seq x y z
N LEU A 1 -13.27 -1.73 8.07
CA LEU A 1 -12.11 -2.41 7.50
C LEU A 1 -12.52 -3.04 6.18
N PRO A 2 -11.74 -2.86 5.09
CA PRO A 2 -12.08 -3.41 3.79
C PRO A 2 -11.90 -4.92 3.75
N HIS A 3 -12.66 -5.59 2.89
CA HIS A 3 -12.51 -7.02 2.60
C HIS A 3 -11.42 -7.30 1.56
N GLY A 4 -11.06 -6.31 0.77
CA GLY A 4 -10.01 -6.30 -0.23
C GLY A 4 -10.02 -4.96 -0.96
N GLU A 5 -8.86 -4.52 -1.36
CA GLU A 5 -8.67 -3.24 -2.06
C GLU A 5 -7.73 -3.44 -3.25
N GLY A 6 -7.97 -2.73 -4.33
CA GLY A 6 -7.00 -2.70 -5.44
C GLY A 6 -5.67 -2.08 -5.00
N PHE A 7 -5.75 -0.96 -4.28
CA PHE A 7 -4.60 -0.32 -3.65
C PHE A 7 -4.92 0.14 -2.21
N GLY A 8 -6.11 0.72 -1.96
CA GLY A 8 -6.53 1.21 -0.66
C GLY A 8 -6.11 2.66 -0.39
N LEU A 9 -6.42 3.56 -1.32
CA LEU A 9 -6.02 4.98 -1.26
C LEU A 9 -6.24 5.66 0.10
N PRO A 10 -7.41 5.56 0.77
CA PRO A 10 -7.60 6.24 2.06
C PRO A 10 -6.64 5.73 3.15
N ILE A 11 -6.30 4.44 3.11
CA ILE A 11 -5.35 3.83 4.05
C ILE A 11 -3.91 4.29 3.71
N PHE A 12 -3.60 4.32 2.40
CA PHE A 12 -2.32 4.81 1.91
C PHE A 12 -2.12 6.29 2.30
N GLU A 13 -3.09 7.16 2.04
CA GLU A 13 -3.02 8.58 2.38
C GLU A 13 -2.79 8.82 3.87
N ALA A 14 -3.42 8.02 4.73
CA ALA A 14 -3.18 8.08 6.17
C ALA A 14 -1.74 7.70 6.53
N ALA A 15 -1.24 6.56 6.03
CA ALA A 15 0.13 6.11 6.27
C ALA A 15 1.15 7.09 5.68
N TYR A 16 0.92 7.57 4.47
CA TYR A 16 1.74 8.55 3.76
C TYR A 16 1.82 9.89 4.51
N SER A 17 0.74 10.29 5.18
CA SER A 17 0.70 11.48 6.05
C SER A 17 1.32 11.26 7.43
N GLY A 18 1.97 10.12 7.68
CA GLY A 18 2.59 9.81 8.96
C GLY A 18 1.61 9.45 10.08
N LEU A 19 0.37 9.08 9.75
CA LEU A 19 -0.62 8.66 10.73
C LEU A 19 -0.51 7.15 11.01
N PRO A 20 -0.64 6.71 12.26
CA PRO A 20 -0.70 5.29 12.58
C PRO A 20 -1.98 4.66 12.02
N VAL A 21 -1.83 3.53 11.36
CA VAL A 21 -2.91 2.81 10.68
C VAL A 21 -3.29 1.56 11.45
N VAL A 22 -4.59 1.29 11.53
CA VAL A 22 -5.16 0.02 12.02
C VAL A 22 -5.90 -0.65 10.86
N SER A 23 -5.37 -1.75 10.34
CA SER A 23 -5.94 -2.40 9.15
C SER A 23 -5.64 -3.89 9.09
N VAL A 24 -6.38 -4.62 8.26
CA VAL A 24 -5.94 -5.94 7.78
C VAL A 24 -4.79 -5.75 6.79
N VAL A 25 -3.85 -6.69 6.74
CA VAL A 25 -2.75 -6.69 5.76
C VAL A 25 -3.08 -7.75 4.71
N TRP A 26 -3.93 -7.36 3.75
CA TRP A 26 -4.44 -8.24 2.70
C TRP A 26 -4.70 -7.45 1.42
N SER A 27 -4.47 -8.08 0.25
CA SER A 27 -4.68 -7.47 -1.05
C SER A 27 -3.73 -6.27 -1.31
N GLY A 28 -4.08 -5.31 -2.17
CA GLY A 28 -3.19 -4.23 -2.62
C GLY A 28 -2.62 -3.36 -1.50
N GLN A 29 -3.31 -3.21 -0.39
CA GLN A 29 -2.80 -2.43 0.74
C GLN A 29 -1.58 -3.06 1.45
N SER A 30 -1.28 -4.33 1.21
CA SER A 30 -0.08 -4.97 1.74
C SER A 30 1.22 -4.34 1.20
N ASP A 31 1.18 -3.77 0.00
CA ASP A 31 2.35 -3.18 -0.66
C ASP A 31 2.94 -1.99 0.09
N PHE A 32 2.09 -1.25 0.79
CA PHE A 32 2.51 -0.08 1.58
C PHE A 32 2.29 -0.25 3.09
N LEU A 33 1.71 -1.35 3.55
CA LEU A 33 1.62 -1.66 4.99
C LEU A 33 2.71 -2.62 5.45
N THR A 34 3.57 -3.07 4.52
CA THR A 34 4.74 -3.89 4.83
C THR A 34 6.01 -3.28 4.27
N HIS A 35 7.11 -3.41 5.00
CA HIS A 35 8.42 -2.98 4.56
C HIS A 35 9.48 -3.95 5.10
N GLU A 36 10.34 -4.47 4.20
CA GLU A 36 11.40 -5.44 4.54
C GLU A 36 10.90 -6.63 5.37
N GLY A 37 9.72 -7.16 5.01
CA GLY A 37 9.10 -8.29 5.69
C GLY A 37 8.46 -7.96 7.05
N SER A 38 8.47 -6.69 7.47
CA SER A 38 7.85 -6.23 8.71
C SER A 38 6.55 -5.48 8.44
N VAL A 39 5.50 -5.77 9.24
CA VAL A 39 4.23 -5.03 9.19
C VAL A 39 4.40 -3.66 9.84
N ARG A 40 3.90 -2.61 9.19
CA ARG A 40 4.02 -1.21 9.60
C ARG A 40 2.68 -0.57 9.99
N CYS A 41 1.74 -1.40 10.41
CA CYS A 41 0.44 -0.94 10.93
C CYS A 41 0.04 -1.82 12.14
N TYR A 42 -0.99 -1.40 12.86
CA TYR A 42 -1.64 -2.27 13.84
C TYR A 42 -2.46 -3.32 13.08
N GLU A 43 -1.85 -4.49 12.86
CA GLU A 43 -2.42 -5.55 12.05
C GLU A 43 -3.63 -6.19 12.72
N VAL A 44 -4.76 -6.13 12.05
CA VAL A 44 -6.00 -6.78 12.45
C VAL A 44 -6.04 -8.19 11.88
N GLY A 45 -6.24 -9.18 12.74
CA GLY A 45 -6.44 -10.56 12.32
C GLY A 45 -7.71 -10.72 11.47
N TYR A 46 -7.67 -11.58 10.47
CA TYR A 46 -8.78 -11.83 9.55
C TYR A 46 -8.89 -13.30 9.16
N ASP A 47 -10.02 -13.67 8.60
CA ASP A 47 -10.26 -14.97 7.99
C ASP A 47 -10.58 -14.79 6.51
N LEU A 48 -9.92 -15.57 5.64
CA LEU A 48 -10.26 -15.60 4.22
C LEU A 48 -11.47 -16.45 3.99
N GLN A 49 -12.48 -15.89 3.36
CA GLN A 49 -13.72 -16.58 3.00
C GLN A 49 -14.07 -16.28 1.55
N PRO A 50 -14.76 -17.20 0.85
CA PRO A 50 -15.29 -16.93 -0.48
C PRO A 50 -16.18 -15.68 -0.49
N VAL A 51 -16.16 -14.98 -1.60
CA VAL A 51 -17.06 -13.85 -1.84
C VAL A 51 -18.52 -14.30 -1.68
N GLN A 52 -19.33 -13.50 -0.97
CA GLN A 52 -20.74 -13.79 -0.75
C GLN A 52 -21.49 -13.78 -2.07
N GLN A 53 -22.43 -14.75 -2.23
CA GLN A 53 -23.14 -14.96 -3.49
C GLN A 53 -23.91 -13.71 -3.96
N GLU A 54 -24.42 -12.93 -3.01
CA GLU A 54 -25.22 -11.72 -3.26
C GLU A 54 -24.43 -10.57 -3.90
N VAL A 55 -23.10 -10.58 -3.76
CA VAL A 55 -22.21 -9.53 -4.29
C VAL A 55 -21.40 -10.01 -5.50
N VAL A 56 -21.60 -11.25 -5.93
CA VAL A 56 -20.96 -11.76 -7.15
C VAL A 56 -21.43 -10.95 -8.36
N TRP A 57 -20.48 -10.43 -9.09
CA TRP A 57 -20.69 -9.70 -10.32
C TRP A 57 -19.84 -10.33 -11.42
N ASN A 58 -20.50 -11.03 -12.33
CA ASN A 58 -19.83 -11.78 -13.38
C ASN A 58 -18.79 -10.91 -14.11
N ASP A 59 -17.65 -11.51 -14.38
CA ASP A 59 -16.50 -10.90 -15.06
C ASP A 59 -15.78 -9.78 -14.28
N VAL A 60 -16.33 -9.34 -13.12
CA VAL A 60 -15.72 -8.32 -12.25
C VAL A 60 -15.37 -8.90 -10.89
N LEU A 61 -16.35 -9.46 -10.19
CA LEU A 61 -16.18 -10.09 -8.88
C LEU A 61 -16.68 -11.54 -8.96
N ILE A 62 -15.75 -12.43 -9.28
CA ILE A 62 -16.08 -13.84 -9.50
C ILE A 62 -16.25 -14.59 -8.18
N LYS A 63 -17.12 -15.59 -8.21
CA LYS A 63 -17.53 -16.35 -7.01
C LYS A 63 -16.38 -17.10 -6.33
N ASP A 64 -15.31 -17.42 -7.06
CA ASP A 64 -14.14 -18.15 -6.56
C ASP A 64 -13.09 -17.21 -5.94
N SER A 65 -13.35 -15.88 -5.94
CA SER A 65 -12.53 -14.90 -5.25
C SER A 65 -12.69 -15.01 -3.75
N MET A 66 -11.64 -14.61 -3.04
CA MET A 66 -11.60 -14.61 -1.58
C MET A 66 -11.60 -13.19 -1.03
N TRP A 67 -12.28 -13.00 0.09
CA TRP A 67 -12.30 -11.77 0.84
C TRP A 67 -11.75 -11.96 2.25
N ALA A 68 -11.08 -10.95 2.77
CA ALA A 68 -10.63 -10.91 4.16
C ALA A 68 -11.75 -10.38 5.06
N PHE A 69 -12.20 -11.23 5.99
CA PHE A 69 -13.17 -10.85 7.02
C PHE A 69 -12.41 -10.53 8.30
N ALA A 70 -12.33 -9.27 8.65
CA ALA A 70 -11.66 -8.81 9.86
C ALA A 70 -12.34 -9.40 11.11
N ARG A 71 -11.54 -9.94 12.03
CA ARG A 71 -12.02 -10.43 13.33
C ARG A 71 -12.35 -9.24 14.21
N GLU A 72 -13.61 -9.09 14.59
CA GLU A 72 -14.11 -7.96 15.38
C GLU A 72 -13.31 -7.73 16.66
N GLN A 73 -13.03 -8.81 17.40
CA GLN A 73 -12.27 -8.71 18.64
C GLN A 73 -10.84 -8.19 18.39
N SER A 74 -10.17 -8.71 17.36
CA SER A 74 -8.84 -8.23 16.97
C SER A 74 -8.86 -6.75 16.57
N ALA A 75 -9.87 -6.32 15.80
CA ALA A 75 -10.02 -4.92 15.42
C ALA A 75 -10.16 -4.01 16.65
N LYS A 76 -11.00 -4.39 17.62
CA LYS A 76 -11.18 -3.66 18.88
C LYS A 76 -9.89 -3.57 19.68
N GLU A 77 -9.17 -4.68 19.80
CA GLU A 77 -7.88 -4.74 20.50
C GLU A 77 -6.83 -3.85 19.84
N LYS A 78 -6.70 -3.90 18.51
CA LYS A 78 -5.72 -3.10 17.78
C LYS A 78 -6.05 -1.60 17.78
N MET A 79 -7.32 -1.23 17.71
CA MET A 79 -7.74 0.17 17.87
C MET A 79 -7.44 0.69 19.28
N ARG A 80 -7.69 -0.12 20.32
CA ARG A 80 -7.36 0.25 21.70
C ARG A 80 -5.85 0.36 21.91
N GLN A 81 -5.09 -0.61 21.40
CA GLN A 81 -3.63 -0.57 21.45
C GLN A 81 -3.09 0.70 20.80
N CYS A 82 -3.53 1.03 19.59
CA CYS A 82 -3.15 2.25 18.89
C CYS A 82 -3.44 3.50 19.72
N TYR A 83 -4.64 3.60 20.29
CA TYR A 83 -5.03 4.70 21.17
C TYR A 83 -4.15 4.82 22.40
N GLU A 84 -3.88 3.70 23.08
CA GLU A 84 -3.04 3.65 24.28
C GLU A 84 -1.60 4.03 23.96
N ASP A 85 -1.04 3.54 22.86
CA ASP A 85 0.33 3.84 22.42
C ASP A 85 0.51 5.33 22.11
N ILE A 86 -0.48 5.96 21.46
CA ILE A 86 -0.49 7.40 21.19
C ILE A 86 -0.61 8.19 22.50
N THR A 87 -1.60 7.83 23.34
CA THR A 87 -1.92 8.59 24.55
C THR A 87 -0.78 8.56 25.56
N ASN A 88 -0.08 7.43 25.65
CA ASN A 88 1.02 7.23 26.61
C ASN A 88 2.41 7.49 25.97
N ASN A 89 2.48 7.92 24.71
CA ASN A 89 3.73 8.14 23.96
C ASN A 89 4.67 6.92 24.04
N VAL A 90 4.15 5.72 23.77
CA VAL A 90 4.91 4.47 23.87
C VAL A 90 6.02 4.43 22.83
N GLU A 91 7.25 4.54 23.27
CA GLU A 91 8.44 4.50 22.42
C GLU A 91 8.58 3.14 21.73
N GLY A 92 8.99 3.15 20.46
CA GLY A 92 9.13 1.93 19.63
C GLY A 92 7.81 1.31 19.17
N SER A 93 6.65 1.90 19.52
CA SER A 93 5.35 1.46 19.00
C SER A 93 5.18 1.80 17.52
N ILE A 94 4.21 1.16 16.85
CA ILE A 94 3.81 1.53 15.49
C ILE A 94 3.41 3.01 15.41
N ALA A 95 2.72 3.52 16.42
CA ALA A 95 2.31 4.92 16.47
C ALA A 95 3.50 5.88 16.54
N SER A 96 4.52 5.56 17.35
CA SER A 96 5.72 6.41 17.48
C SER A 96 6.59 6.42 16.22
N GLN A 97 6.52 5.37 15.40
CA GLN A 97 7.27 5.21 14.14
C GLN A 97 6.48 5.69 12.92
N ALA A 98 5.21 6.06 13.07
CA ALA A 98 4.33 6.34 11.93
C ALA A 98 4.82 7.51 11.06
N CYS A 99 5.35 8.57 11.67
CA CYS A 99 5.88 9.72 10.94
C CYS A 99 7.12 9.33 10.09
N GLU A 100 8.08 8.63 10.68
CA GLU A 100 9.27 8.12 9.97
C GLU A 100 8.88 7.18 8.84
N TYR A 101 7.86 6.34 9.06
CA TYR A 101 7.34 5.47 8.02
C TYR A 101 6.65 6.25 6.89
N GLY A 102 5.96 7.33 7.19
CA GLY A 102 5.42 8.25 6.19
C GLY A 102 6.50 8.81 5.26
N GLU A 103 7.63 9.28 5.82
CA GLU A 103 8.77 9.76 5.03
C GLU A 103 9.36 8.66 4.11
N LEU A 104 9.41 7.42 4.60
CA LEU A 104 9.82 6.29 3.79
C LEU A 104 8.86 6.03 2.62
N LEU A 105 7.54 6.17 2.85
CA LEU A 105 6.54 6.05 1.79
C LEU A 105 6.65 7.20 0.78
N HIS A 106 6.97 8.44 1.22
CA HIS A 106 7.25 9.57 0.32
C HIS A 106 8.38 9.25 -0.66
N ASP A 107 9.46 8.65 -0.16
CA ASP A 107 10.57 8.23 -0.99
C ASP A 107 10.21 7.06 -1.92
N LYS A 108 9.56 6.00 -1.37
CA LYS A 108 9.18 4.79 -2.12
C LYS A 108 8.21 5.08 -3.25
N PHE A 109 7.23 5.94 -3.01
CA PHE A 109 6.16 6.30 -3.95
C PHE A 109 6.36 7.70 -4.54
N SER A 110 7.61 8.19 -4.61
CA SER A 110 7.92 9.43 -5.31
C SER A 110 7.58 9.31 -6.80
N GLU A 111 7.19 10.43 -7.39
CA GLU A 111 6.84 10.50 -8.81
C GLU A 111 7.96 9.94 -9.69
N GLU A 112 9.21 10.33 -9.40
CA GLU A 112 10.38 9.87 -10.13
C GLU A 112 10.54 8.34 -10.10
N LYS A 113 10.45 7.72 -8.91
CA LYS A 113 10.56 6.26 -8.77
C LYS A 113 9.41 5.53 -9.42
N MET A 114 8.19 6.03 -9.29
CA MET A 114 7.01 5.42 -9.90
C MET A 114 7.06 5.47 -11.42
N TYR A 115 7.48 6.59 -12.01
CA TYR A 115 7.66 6.67 -13.46
C TYR A 115 8.81 5.80 -13.97
N ALA A 116 9.95 5.77 -13.26
CA ALA A 116 11.06 4.90 -13.62
C ALA A 116 10.62 3.42 -13.62
N GLN A 117 9.97 2.98 -12.55
CA GLN A 117 9.45 1.63 -12.43
C GLN A 117 8.40 1.30 -13.51
N PHE A 118 7.53 2.26 -13.85
CA PHE A 118 6.57 2.08 -14.94
C PHE A 118 7.28 1.86 -16.28
N VAL A 119 8.26 2.71 -16.60
CA VAL A 119 9.03 2.60 -17.85
C VAL A 119 9.77 1.27 -17.92
N GLU A 120 10.46 0.87 -16.85
CA GLU A 120 11.20 -0.39 -16.77
C GLU A 120 10.31 -1.63 -16.93
N ASN A 121 9.04 -1.56 -16.46
CA ASN A 121 8.10 -2.67 -16.58
C ASN A 121 7.38 -2.74 -17.94
N VAL A 122 7.35 -1.64 -18.69
CA VAL A 122 6.63 -1.56 -19.98
C VAL A 122 7.57 -1.71 -21.16
N PHE A 123 8.79 -1.19 -21.07
CA PHE A 123 9.75 -1.15 -22.16
C PHE A 123 10.98 -2.02 -21.86
N SER A 124 11.52 -2.66 -22.89
CA SER A 124 12.82 -3.33 -22.80
C SER A 124 13.95 -2.31 -22.70
N GLU A 125 15.10 -2.71 -22.14
CA GLU A 125 16.30 -1.87 -22.06
C GLU A 125 16.70 -1.28 -23.43
N LYS A 126 16.52 -2.06 -24.50
CA LYS A 126 16.82 -1.63 -25.87
C LYS A 126 15.91 -0.49 -26.32
N GLU A 127 14.60 -0.61 -26.06
CA GLU A 127 13.63 0.43 -26.42
C GLU A 127 13.87 1.71 -25.61
N ILE A 128 14.24 1.59 -24.35
CA ILE A 128 14.59 2.74 -23.50
C ILE A 128 15.81 3.47 -24.06
N GLN A 129 16.86 2.72 -24.47
CA GLN A 129 18.06 3.31 -25.06
C GLN A 129 17.79 3.97 -26.41
N GLU A 130 16.93 3.36 -27.27
CA GLU A 130 16.52 3.96 -28.54
C GLU A 130 15.75 5.26 -28.32
N MET A 131 14.77 5.28 -27.40
CA MET A 131 14.02 6.50 -27.04
C MET A 131 14.92 7.59 -26.46
N GLN A 132 15.86 7.25 -25.59
CA GLN A 132 16.78 8.21 -25.01
C GLN A 132 17.67 8.85 -26.10
N LYS A 133 18.16 8.05 -27.05
CA LYS A 133 18.93 8.56 -28.18
C LYS A 133 18.11 9.53 -29.05
N ASP A 134 16.85 9.19 -29.33
CA ASP A 134 15.98 10.07 -30.12
C ASP A 134 15.73 11.41 -29.42
N ILE A 135 15.61 11.40 -28.09
CA ILE A 135 15.48 12.61 -27.28
C ILE A 135 16.77 13.44 -27.33
N ASP A 136 17.93 12.81 -27.17
CA ASP A 136 19.23 13.48 -27.20
C ASP A 136 19.49 14.10 -28.56
N ASP A 137 19.18 13.41 -29.65
CA ASP A 137 19.28 13.91 -31.02
C ASP A 137 18.35 15.13 -31.25
N LEU A 138 17.09 15.07 -30.77
CA LEU A 138 16.16 16.21 -30.83
C LEU A 138 16.65 17.43 -30.03
N LEU A 139 17.24 17.21 -28.87
CA LEU A 139 17.78 18.30 -28.04
C LEU A 139 19.02 18.94 -28.67
N ALA A 140 19.84 18.13 -29.35
CA ALA A 140 21.02 18.64 -30.08
C ALA A 140 20.64 19.55 -31.27
N ASP A 141 19.52 19.27 -31.94
CA ASP A 141 19.00 20.07 -33.05
C ASP A 141 18.37 21.42 -32.60
N LEU A 142 18.07 21.55 -31.30
CA LEU A 142 17.46 22.76 -30.72
C LEU A 142 18.50 23.76 -30.13
N LEU A 143 19.74 23.34 -30.01
CA LEU A 143 20.85 24.13 -29.44
C LEU A 143 21.82 24.62 -30.52
#